data_65e56ca63447ba20136ed7f468ca5764
#
_entry.id   65e56ca63447ba20136ed7f468ca5764
#
_cell.length_a   1.000
_cell.length_b   1.000
_cell.length_c   1.000
_cell.angle_alpha   90.00
_cell.angle_beta   90.00
_cell.angle_gamma   90.00
#
_symmetry.space_group_name_H-M   'P 1'
#
loop_
_entity.id
_entity.type
_entity.pdbx_description
1 polymer ?
#
loop_
_entity_poly.entity_id
_entity_poly.type
_entity_poly.pdbx_seq_one_letter_code
_entity_poly.pdbx_strand_id
1 'polypeptide(L)'
;MQQYQGIKKDYPDSILFFRMGDFYEMFNEDAKIASKILQITLTSRNKNQSNPVLMCGIPHHSSNIYITKLLKAGKKVALCEQTEDPKLAKGLVKREVVRICLLYTSPSPRD
;
A
#
# COMPACT_ATOMS: atom_id res chain seq x y z
N MET A 1 -5.56 4.81 11.22
CA MET A 1 -5.50 3.32 11.10
C MET A 1 -6.83 2.65 10.84
N GLN A 2 -7.92 3.18 11.35
CA GLN A 2 -9.21 2.54 11.14
C GLN A 2 -9.59 2.45 9.65
N GLN A 3 -9.32 3.52 8.90
CA GLN A 3 -9.62 3.53 7.48
C GLN A 3 -8.80 2.48 6.74
N TYR A 4 -7.51 2.39 7.08
CA TYR A 4 -6.62 1.39 6.48
C TYR A 4 -7.11 -0.02 6.77
N GLN A 5 -7.40 -0.30 8.04
CA GLN A 5 -7.82 -1.64 8.45
C GLN A 5 -9.15 -2.04 7.82
N GLY A 6 -10.06 -1.08 7.68
CA GLY A 6 -11.34 -1.33 7.04
C GLY A 6 -11.18 -1.72 5.59
N ILE A 7 -10.28 -1.05 4.88
CA ILE A 7 -10.02 -1.36 3.48
C ILE A 7 -9.27 -2.68 3.37
N LYS A 8 -8.27 -2.89 4.23
CA LYS A 8 -7.46 -4.11 4.20
C LYS A 8 -8.31 -5.37 4.39
N LYS A 9 -9.37 -5.26 5.14
CA LYS A 9 -10.29 -6.36 5.37
C LYS A 9 -10.85 -6.94 4.07
N ASP A 10 -11.05 -6.06 3.09
CA ASP A 10 -11.59 -6.47 1.79
C ASP A 10 -10.51 -7.01 0.85
N TYR A 11 -9.24 -6.76 1.17
CA TYR A 11 -8.13 -7.16 0.32
C TYR A 11 -7.01 -7.81 1.14
N PRO A 12 -7.33 -8.87 1.88
CA PRO A 12 -6.36 -9.46 2.81
C PRO A 12 -5.15 -10.08 2.12
N ASP A 13 -5.29 -10.49 0.87
CA ASP A 13 -4.22 -11.14 0.13
C ASP A 13 -3.35 -10.17 -0.67
N SER A 14 -3.64 -8.88 -0.59
CA SER A 14 -2.92 -7.87 -1.35
C SER A 14 -2.09 -6.99 -0.43
N ILE A 15 -0.96 -6.51 -0.96
CA ILE A 15 -0.19 -5.47 -0.27
C ILE A 15 -0.94 -4.17 -0.52
N LEU A 16 -1.44 -3.55 0.52
CA LEU A 16 -2.26 -2.34 0.39
C LEU A 16 -1.37 -1.10 0.38
N PHE A 17 -1.34 -0.41 -0.75
CA PHE A 17 -0.64 0.86 -0.91
C PHE A 17 -1.61 1.98 -0.57
N PHE A 18 -1.43 2.55 0.59
CA PHE A 18 -2.35 3.54 1.14
C PHE A 18 -1.82 4.94 0.86
N ARG A 19 -2.51 5.69 0.01
CA ARG A 19 -2.04 7.02 -0.39
C ARG A 19 -2.08 8.01 0.76
N MET A 20 -0.92 8.60 1.04
CA MET A 20 -0.77 9.60 2.09
C MET A 20 0.06 10.76 1.51
N GLY A 21 -0.62 11.81 1.06
CA GLY A 21 0.07 12.92 0.42
C GLY A 21 0.79 12.47 -0.84
N ASP A 22 2.10 12.64 -0.89
CA ASP A 22 2.90 12.27 -2.05
C ASP A 22 3.49 10.87 -1.95
N PHE A 23 3.05 10.09 -0.97
CA PHE A 23 3.59 8.77 -0.71
C PHE A 23 2.49 7.72 -0.71
N TYR A 24 2.89 6.48 -0.97
CA TYR A 24 2.09 5.31 -0.64
C TYR A 24 2.71 4.70 0.61
N GLU A 25 1.90 4.43 1.61
CA GLU A 25 2.38 3.83 2.85
C GLU A 25 1.79 2.44 3.03
N MET A 26 2.57 1.57 3.63
CA MET A 26 2.17 0.23 3.96
C MET A 26 2.31 0.05 5.45
N PHE A 27 1.43 -0.77 6.04
CA PHE A 27 1.37 -0.92 7.48
C PHE A 27 1.38 -2.38 7.88
N ASN A 28 1.84 -2.64 9.12
CA ASN A 28 1.77 -3.97 9.75
C ASN A 28 2.43 -5.06 8.89
N GLU A 29 1.74 -6.15 8.62
CA GLU A 29 2.32 -7.27 7.86
C GLU A 29 2.70 -6.85 6.45
N ASP A 30 1.90 -6.00 5.82
CA ASP A 30 2.23 -5.52 4.49
C ASP A 30 3.56 -4.76 4.50
N ALA A 31 3.78 -3.95 5.54
CA ALA A 31 5.03 -3.22 5.69
C ALA A 31 6.21 -4.16 5.85
N LYS A 32 6.05 -5.21 6.64
CA LYS A 32 7.11 -6.20 6.84
C LYS A 32 7.48 -6.88 5.52
N ILE A 33 6.48 -7.33 4.79
CA ILE A 33 6.67 -8.03 3.53
C ILE A 33 7.30 -7.10 2.49
N ALA A 34 6.72 -5.92 2.35
CA ALA A 34 7.17 -4.96 1.34
C ALA A 34 8.58 -4.46 1.61
N SER A 35 8.89 -4.14 2.86
CA SER A 35 10.22 -3.62 3.18
C SER A 35 11.30 -4.62 2.85
N LYS A 36 11.01 -5.90 3.06
CA LYS A 36 11.95 -6.97 2.77
C LYS A 36 12.17 -7.14 1.27
N ILE A 37 11.08 -7.17 0.52
CA ILE A 37 11.14 -7.37 -0.94
C ILE A 37 11.73 -6.15 -1.63
N LEU A 38 11.32 -4.97 -1.20
CA LEU A 38 11.74 -3.72 -1.82
C LEU A 38 13.06 -3.19 -1.27
N GLN A 39 13.53 -3.77 -0.17
CA GLN A 39 14.77 -3.35 0.50
C GLN A 39 14.68 -1.89 0.92
N ILE A 40 13.56 -1.51 1.50
CA ILE A 40 13.34 -0.17 2.03
C ILE A 40 13.23 -0.24 3.54
N THR A 41 13.38 0.91 4.18
CA THR A 41 13.39 0.98 5.63
C THR A 41 12.03 0.68 6.23
N LEU A 42 12.00 -0.26 7.17
CA LEU A 42 10.83 -0.53 7.98
C LEU A 42 10.92 0.32 9.24
N THR A 43 9.94 1.17 9.45
CA THR A 43 9.92 2.04 10.63
C THR A 43 8.75 1.65 11.52
N SER A 44 8.70 2.30 12.68
CA SER A 44 7.65 2.03 13.65
C SER A 44 7.10 3.36 14.15
N ARG A 45 5.78 3.46 14.13
CA ARG A 45 5.10 4.61 14.69
C ARG A 45 4.64 4.25 16.11
N ASN A 46 4.59 5.23 16.99
CA ASN A 46 4.15 5.00 18.38
C ASN A 46 5.04 4.02 19.12
N LYS A 47 6.36 4.24 19.02
CA LYS A 47 7.34 3.34 19.63
C LYS A 47 7.19 3.18 21.14
N ASN A 48 6.65 4.21 21.80
CA ASN A 48 6.51 4.20 23.26
C ASN A 48 5.22 3.57 23.72
N GLN A 49 4.42 3.04 22.80
CA GLN A 49 3.16 2.39 23.15
C GLN A 49 3.29 0.89 23.07
N SER A 50 2.37 0.21 23.73
CA SER A 50 2.41 -1.26 23.79
C SER A 50 2.21 -1.91 22.42
N ASN A 51 1.56 -1.21 21.49
CA ASN A 51 1.30 -1.74 20.14
C ASN A 51 1.84 -0.79 19.08
N PRO A 52 3.16 -0.79 18.84
CA PRO A 52 3.71 0.06 17.80
C PRO A 52 3.22 -0.39 16.43
N VAL A 53 2.98 0.58 15.54
CA VAL A 53 2.53 0.30 14.19
C VAL A 53 3.74 0.29 13.27
N LEU A 54 4.00 -0.87 12.66
CA LEU A 54 5.07 -0.97 11.67
C LEU A 54 4.60 -0.33 10.38
N MET A 55 5.51 0.36 9.71
CA MET A 55 5.18 1.02 8.46
C MET A 55 6.39 1.22 7.58
N CYS A 56 6.14 1.33 6.30
CA CYS A 56 7.14 1.75 5.33
C CYS A 56 6.41 2.50 4.23
N GLY A 57 7.15 3.29 3.46
CA GLY A 57 6.53 4.11 2.43
C GLY A 57 7.42 4.29 1.23
N ILE A 58 6.82 4.61 0.10
CA ILE A 58 7.51 4.86 -1.14
C ILE A 58 6.94 6.13 -1.77
N PRO A 59 7.76 6.85 -2.56
CA PRO A 59 7.25 8.03 -3.26
C PRO A 59 6.20 7.62 -4.29
N HIS A 60 5.12 8.37 -4.34
CA HIS A 60 4.04 8.09 -5.27
C HIS A 60 4.52 8.08 -6.73
N HIS A 61 5.35 9.05 -7.09
CA HIS A 61 5.79 9.19 -8.48
C HIS A 61 6.74 8.09 -8.94
N SER A 62 7.31 7.33 -7.99
CA SER A 62 8.21 6.21 -8.31
C SER A 62 7.57 4.86 -8.04
N SER A 63 6.27 4.85 -7.76
CA SER A 63 5.60 3.63 -7.29
C SER A 63 5.66 2.48 -8.29
N ASN A 64 5.68 2.78 -9.59
CA ASN A 64 5.70 1.71 -10.60
C ASN A 64 6.86 0.75 -10.43
N ILE A 65 8.03 1.28 -10.10
CA ILE A 65 9.23 0.44 -9.88
C ILE A 65 8.99 -0.52 -8.74
N TYR A 66 8.45 -0.02 -7.65
CA TYR A 66 8.22 -0.84 -6.45
C TYR A 66 7.09 -1.83 -6.65
N ILE A 67 6.02 -1.40 -7.31
CA ILE A 67 4.91 -2.29 -7.63
C ILE A 67 5.40 -3.47 -8.47
N THR A 68 6.21 -3.19 -9.48
CA THR A 68 6.77 -4.22 -10.34
C THR A 68 7.56 -5.24 -9.54
N LYS A 69 8.38 -4.77 -8.60
CA LYS A 69 9.17 -5.67 -7.76
C LYS A 69 8.28 -6.59 -6.92
N LEU A 70 7.20 -6.06 -6.36
CA LEU A 70 6.27 -6.86 -5.57
C LEU A 70 5.56 -7.88 -6.43
N LEU A 71 5.14 -7.48 -7.63
CA LEU A 71 4.46 -8.39 -8.53
C LEU A 71 5.37 -9.53 -8.95
N LYS A 72 6.63 -9.23 -9.22
CA LYS A 72 7.61 -10.27 -9.57
C LYS A 72 7.87 -11.22 -8.42
N ALA A 73 7.67 -10.77 -7.20
CA ALA A 73 7.81 -11.61 -6.03
C ALA A 73 6.55 -12.43 -5.75
N GLY A 74 5.56 -12.35 -6.62
CA GLY A 74 4.33 -13.11 -6.47
C GLY A 74 3.29 -12.47 -5.60
N LYS A 75 3.41 -11.18 -5.31
CA LYS A 75 2.45 -10.47 -4.48
C LYS A 75 1.47 -9.68 -5.32
N LYS A 76 0.27 -9.50 -4.79
CA LYS A 76 -0.73 -8.61 -5.38
C LYS A 76 -0.63 -7.25 -4.71
N VAL A 77 -0.94 -6.20 -5.43
CA VAL A 77 -0.89 -4.85 -4.90
C VAL A 77 -2.24 -4.17 -5.11
N ALA A 78 -2.80 -3.64 -4.04
CA ALA A 78 -4.03 -2.87 -4.10
C ALA A 78 -3.68 -1.40 -3.90
N LEU A 79 -4.02 -0.57 -4.86
CA LEU A 79 -3.74 0.87 -4.80
C LEU A 79 -4.94 1.60 -4.23
N CYS A 80 -4.76 2.20 -3.07
CA CYS A 80 -5.79 2.97 -2.39
C CYS A 80 -5.48 4.45 -2.54
N GLU A 81 -6.30 5.16 -3.30
CA GLU A 81 -6.08 6.57 -3.61
C GLU A 81 -7.02 7.46 -2.83
N GLN A 82 -6.66 8.73 -2.73
CA GLN A 82 -7.53 9.73 -2.16
C GLN A 82 -8.58 10.07 -3.22
N THR A 83 -9.84 9.87 -2.86
CA THR A 83 -10.94 10.16 -3.79
C THR A 83 -11.63 11.47 -3.47
N GLU A 84 -11.10 12.20 -2.49
CA GLU A 84 -11.65 13.46 -2.03
C GLU A 84 -10.54 14.49 -1.96
N ASP A 85 -10.85 15.74 -2.36
CA ASP A 85 -9.88 16.81 -2.25
C ASP A 85 -9.62 17.11 -0.77
N PRO A 86 -8.38 17.01 -0.29
CA PRO A 86 -8.08 17.30 1.12
C PRO A 86 -8.51 18.69 1.56
N LYS A 87 -8.52 19.65 0.65
CA LYS A 87 -8.93 21.02 0.96
C LYS A 87 -10.42 21.15 1.20
N LEU A 88 -11.21 20.26 0.60
CA LEU A 88 -12.66 20.29 0.72
C LEU A 88 -13.18 19.32 1.75
N ALA A 89 -12.35 18.36 2.15
CA ALA A 89 -12.76 17.35 3.11
C ALA A 89 -12.83 17.94 4.51
N LYS A 90 -13.88 17.58 5.22
CA LYS A 90 -14.03 17.97 6.62
C LYS A 90 -13.59 16.78 7.46
N GLY A 91 -12.35 16.79 7.89
CA GLY A 91 -11.80 15.71 8.67
C GLY A 91 -11.00 14.75 7.81
N LEU A 92 -11.29 13.47 7.91
CA LEU A 92 -10.52 12.45 7.23
C LEU A 92 -10.79 12.42 5.73
N VAL A 93 -9.74 12.47 4.94
CA VAL A 93 -9.86 12.39 3.48
C VAL A 93 -10.30 10.98 3.10
N LYS A 94 -11.31 10.91 2.24
CA LYS A 94 -11.83 9.62 1.80
C LYS A 94 -10.82 8.93 0.87
N ARG A 95 -10.67 7.62 1.05
CA ARG A 95 -9.77 6.80 0.24
C ARG A 95 -10.49 5.54 -0.19
N GLU A 96 -10.21 5.10 -1.40
CA GLU A 96 -10.81 3.89 -1.96
C GLU A 96 -9.77 3.15 -2.80
N VAL A 97 -9.92 1.84 -2.87
CA VAL A 97 -9.09 1.05 -3.75
C VAL A 97 -9.56 1.29 -5.18
N VAL A 98 -8.66 1.83 -6.00
CA VAL A 98 -8.98 2.17 -7.38
C VAL A 98 -8.37 1.19 -8.37
N ARG A 99 -7.44 0.34 -7.92
CA ARG A 99 -6.77 -0.57 -8.83
C ARG A 99 -6.16 -1.74 -8.06
N ILE A 100 -6.28 -2.93 -8.64
CA ILE A 100 -5.59 -4.12 -8.14
C ILE A 100 -4.56 -4.50 -9.18
N CYS A 101 -3.30 -4.58 -8.76
CA CYS A 101 -2.20 -4.95 -9.65
C CYS A 101 -1.84 -6.41 -9.42
N LEU A 102 -1.77 -7.18 -10.50
CA LEU A 102 -1.43 -8.59 -10.46
C LEU A 102 -0.36 -8.86 -11.49
N LEU A 103 0.51 -9.82 -11.19
CA LEU A 103 1.40 -10.33 -12.22
C LEU A 103 0.59 -11.32 -13.04
N TYR A 104 0.27 -10.91 -14.23
CA TYR A 104 -0.57 -11.71 -15.09
C TYR A 104 0.29 -12.65 -15.92
N THR A 105 0.14 -13.93 -15.66
CA THR A 105 0.92 -14.95 -16.36
C THR A 105 0.06 -15.70 -17.36
N SER A 106 -0.83 -14.99 -17.98
CA SER A 106 -1.73 -15.58 -18.94
C SER A 106 -0.94 -16.26 -20.07
N PRO A 107 -1.40 -17.41 -20.51
CA PRO A 107 -0.77 -18.07 -21.66
C PRO A 107 -1.10 -17.39 -22.98
N SER A 108 -1.72 -16.27 -22.94
CA SER A 108 -2.08 -15.54 -24.13
C SER A 108 -0.86 -15.31 -25.00
N PRO A 109 -0.96 -15.67 -26.23
CA PRO A 109 0.17 -15.50 -27.16
C PRO A 109 0.36 -14.05 -27.54
N ARG A 110 -0.55 -13.25 -27.15
CA ARG A 110 -0.44 -11.97 -27.49
C ARG A 110 0.47 -11.34 -26.87
N ASP A 111 0.77 -11.59 -26.69
CA ASP A 111 1.54 -11.25 -26.12
C ASP A 111 2.19 -10.96 -26.27
#